data_752f18c0a1c8e1e155fae133ed82cef9
#
_entry.id   752f18c0a1c8e1e155fae133ed82cef9
#
_cell.length_a   1.000
_cell.length_b   1.000
_cell.length_c   1.000
_cell.angle_alpha   90.00
_cell.angle_beta   90.00
_cell.angle_gamma   90.00
#
_symmetry.space_group_name_H-M   'P 1'
#
loop_
_entity.id
_entity.type
_entity.pdbx_description
1 polymer ?
#
loop_
_entity_poly.entity_id
_entity_poly.type
_entity_poly.pdbx_seq_one_letter_code
_entity_poly.pdbx_strand_id
1 'polypeptide(L)'
;RESERSRGLGDVYKRQAVCCNAYLDGLELGIENKIMPCETYIVCTEPLDEAIQNTILPNNYCVSDTNFDLNYYRLSSSKRMIFGGAVGYSLKNVEGLKKRTKRQLDKVYPQLVNHKIEYIWGGLIAITVNRVPDIGMLNDNIYYAHGFSGHGVAFTGIAGKIISEGIVNGKTSELEAFEKIKHKNFPGGRLFRMPLLVTISAMQRMMDVFNV
;
A
#
# COMPACT_ATOMS: atom_id res chain seq x y z
N ARG A 1 -33.57 -25.50 25.40
CA ARG A 1 -33.34 -25.62 23.94
C ARG A 1 -32.78 -24.28 23.48
N GLU A 2 -31.50 -24.20 23.32
CA GLU A 2 -30.89 -23.08 22.53
C GLU A 2 -31.47 -23.17 21.12
N SER A 3 -32.03 -22.06 20.64
CA SER A 3 -32.58 -22.02 19.28
C SER A 3 -31.44 -22.17 18.25
N GLU A 4 -31.68 -22.80 17.12
CA GLU A 4 -30.70 -22.92 16.03
C GLU A 4 -30.19 -21.55 15.58
N ARG A 5 -30.98 -20.47 15.75
CA ARG A 5 -30.57 -19.09 15.51
C ARG A 5 -29.47 -18.61 16.45
N SER A 6 -29.46 -19.02 17.72
CA SER A 6 -28.39 -18.61 18.64
C SER A 6 -27.09 -19.37 18.39
N ARG A 7 -27.14 -20.59 17.84
CA ARG A 7 -25.94 -21.31 17.41
C ARG A 7 -25.28 -20.64 16.22
N GLY A 8 -26.04 -20.22 15.20
CA GLY A 8 -25.50 -19.54 14.03
C GLY A 8 -24.82 -18.21 14.34
N LEU A 9 -25.41 -17.40 15.22
CA LEU A 9 -24.83 -16.14 15.68
C LEU A 9 -23.59 -16.35 16.57
N GLY A 10 -23.60 -17.37 17.44
CA GLY A 10 -22.45 -17.72 18.28
C GLY A 10 -21.23 -18.17 17.45
N ASP A 11 -21.44 -18.86 16.35
CA ASP A 11 -20.38 -19.32 15.47
C ASP A 11 -19.80 -18.18 14.58
N VAL A 12 -20.61 -17.20 14.22
CA VAL A 12 -20.16 -16.00 13.47
C VAL A 12 -19.16 -15.18 14.29
N TYR A 13 -19.31 -15.10 15.61
CA TYR A 13 -18.38 -14.37 16.49
C TYR A 13 -17.18 -15.19 16.97
N LYS A 14 -17.12 -16.47 16.64
CA LYS A 14 -15.99 -17.32 17.06
C LYS A 14 -14.74 -17.11 16.25
N ARG A 15 -14.84 -16.54 15.05
CA ARG A 15 -13.70 -16.27 14.15
C ARG A 15 -13.82 -14.91 13.52
N GLN A 16 -12.72 -14.17 13.52
CA GLN A 16 -12.62 -12.82 12.96
C GLN A 16 -11.45 -12.75 11.98
N ALA A 17 -11.60 -11.94 10.93
CA ALA A 17 -10.52 -11.59 10.01
C ALA A 17 -10.27 -10.09 10.09
N VAL A 18 -9.08 -9.69 10.52
CA VAL A 18 -8.63 -8.31 10.58
C VAL A 18 -7.98 -7.95 9.25
N CYS A 19 -8.69 -7.17 8.43
CA CYS A 19 -8.26 -6.77 7.09
C CYS A 19 -8.04 -5.26 6.97
N CYS A 20 -7.76 -4.58 8.09
CA CYS A 20 -7.62 -3.12 8.15
C CYS A 20 -6.35 -2.60 7.48
N ASN A 21 -5.34 -3.45 7.26
CA ASN A 21 -4.05 -3.08 6.70
C ASN A 21 -3.47 -1.84 7.41
N ALA A 22 -3.21 -0.74 6.71
CA ALA A 22 -2.64 0.48 7.27
C ALA A 22 -3.58 1.26 8.23
N TYR A 23 -4.85 0.88 8.30
CA TYR A 23 -5.90 1.57 9.06
C TYR A 23 -6.26 0.86 10.39
N LEU A 24 -5.32 0.17 11.00
CA LEU A 24 -5.51 -0.51 12.29
C LEU A 24 -5.82 0.46 13.44
N ASP A 25 -5.19 1.62 13.45
CA ASP A 25 -5.41 2.76 14.35
C ASP A 25 -5.58 2.40 15.84
N GLY A 26 -4.72 1.51 16.33
CA GLY A 26 -4.73 1.07 17.72
C GLY A 26 -5.69 -0.08 18.03
N LEU A 27 -6.37 -0.65 17.04
CA LEU A 27 -7.27 -1.78 17.22
C LEU A 27 -6.53 -3.00 17.83
N GLU A 28 -5.32 -3.27 17.36
CA GLU A 28 -4.50 -4.39 17.84
C GLU A 28 -3.01 -4.03 17.80
N LEU A 29 -2.44 -3.69 18.97
CA LEU A 29 -1.07 -3.21 19.08
C LEU A 29 -0.01 -4.28 18.75
N GLY A 30 -0.33 -5.56 18.96
CA GLY A 30 0.58 -6.67 18.71
C GLY A 30 1.00 -6.79 17.25
N ILE A 31 0.09 -6.51 16.31
CA ILE A 31 0.37 -6.53 14.87
C ILE A 31 0.62 -5.13 14.31
N GLU A 32 0.04 -4.08 14.89
CA GLU A 32 0.20 -2.71 14.40
C GLU A 32 1.66 -2.26 14.40
N ASN A 33 2.45 -2.65 15.41
CA ASN A 33 3.85 -2.26 15.51
C ASN A 33 4.75 -2.89 14.44
N LYS A 34 4.28 -3.92 13.74
CA LYS A 34 5.00 -4.58 12.65
C LYS A 34 4.87 -3.84 11.31
N ILE A 35 3.95 -2.89 11.21
CA ILE A 35 3.69 -2.14 9.98
C ILE A 35 3.95 -0.65 10.15
N MET A 36 4.35 -0.02 9.05
CA MET A 36 4.48 1.42 8.89
C MET A 36 3.41 1.90 7.92
N PRO A 37 2.41 2.67 8.37
CA PRO A 37 1.50 3.36 7.47
C PRO A 37 2.25 4.43 6.67
N CYS A 38 2.20 4.36 5.35
CA CYS A 38 2.79 5.33 4.44
C CYS A 38 1.72 5.83 3.48
N GLU A 39 1.68 7.14 3.30
CA GLU A 39 0.79 7.77 2.32
C GLU A 39 1.38 7.71 0.92
N THR A 40 0.57 7.32 -0.04
CA THR A 40 0.90 7.35 -1.46
C THR A 40 -0.14 8.17 -2.21
N TYR A 41 0.27 8.80 -3.30
CA TYR A 41 -0.58 9.70 -4.07
C TYR A 41 -0.52 9.37 -5.55
N ILE A 42 -1.65 9.56 -6.19
CA ILE A 42 -1.80 9.45 -7.63
C ILE A 42 -2.37 10.77 -8.16
N VAL A 43 -1.80 11.26 -9.24
CA VAL A 43 -2.37 12.35 -10.03
C VAL A 43 -2.85 11.81 -11.36
N CYS A 44 -3.86 12.46 -11.91
CA CYS A 44 -4.40 12.14 -13.21
C CYS A 44 -4.50 13.42 -14.04
N THR A 45 -3.93 13.39 -15.25
CA THR A 45 -3.98 14.54 -16.16
C THR A 45 -5.36 14.72 -16.78
N GLU A 46 -5.58 15.83 -17.46
CA GLU A 46 -6.59 15.94 -18.51
C GLU A 46 -6.37 14.88 -19.60
N PRO A 47 -7.37 14.60 -20.47
CA PRO A 47 -7.17 13.69 -21.59
C PRO A 47 -6.05 14.17 -22.51
N LEU A 48 -5.21 13.26 -22.96
CA LEU A 48 -4.09 13.54 -23.85
C LEU A 48 -4.44 13.23 -25.30
N ASP A 49 -3.92 14.01 -26.22
CA ASP A 49 -4.02 13.75 -27.64
C ASP A 49 -3.28 12.47 -28.04
N GLU A 50 -3.75 11.80 -29.07
CA GLU A 50 -3.18 10.53 -29.55
C GLU A 50 -1.70 10.66 -29.93
N ALA A 51 -1.30 11.79 -30.52
CA ALA A 51 0.09 12.05 -30.86
C ALA A 51 0.99 12.06 -29.62
N ILE A 52 0.54 12.67 -28.52
CA ILE A 52 1.25 12.69 -27.24
C ILE A 52 1.30 11.29 -26.63
N GLN A 53 0.16 10.57 -26.61
CA GLN A 53 0.12 9.20 -26.07
C GLN A 53 1.13 8.29 -26.77
N ASN A 54 1.18 8.32 -28.08
CA ASN A 54 2.11 7.52 -28.89
C ASN A 54 3.58 7.91 -28.66
N THR A 55 3.85 9.15 -28.27
CA THR A 55 5.20 9.61 -27.96
C THR A 55 5.67 9.17 -26.59
N ILE A 56 4.77 9.18 -25.58
CA ILE A 56 5.15 8.91 -24.18
C ILE A 56 5.03 7.43 -23.81
N LEU A 57 3.96 6.75 -24.25
CA LEU A 57 3.68 5.33 -23.93
C LEU A 57 2.97 4.63 -25.11
N PRO A 58 3.67 4.40 -26.24
CA PRO A 58 3.05 3.89 -27.46
C PRO A 58 2.34 2.54 -27.28
N ASN A 59 2.85 1.69 -26.37
CA ASN A 59 2.29 0.37 -26.09
C ASN A 59 1.40 0.36 -24.84
N ASN A 60 1.15 1.51 -24.24
CA ASN A 60 0.36 1.64 -23.00
C ASN A 60 0.78 0.67 -21.87
N TYR A 61 2.07 0.44 -21.71
CA TYR A 61 2.59 -0.39 -20.62
C TYR A 61 2.35 0.27 -19.26
N CYS A 62 2.22 -0.58 -18.22
CA CYS A 62 2.39 -0.12 -16.85
C CYS A 62 3.88 -0.06 -16.55
N VAL A 63 4.36 1.09 -16.15
CA VAL A 63 5.78 1.34 -15.89
C VAL A 63 5.98 1.65 -14.42
N SER A 64 7.07 1.14 -13.86
CA SER A 64 7.58 1.51 -12.54
C SER A 64 9.09 1.73 -12.66
N ASP A 65 9.61 2.78 -12.02
CA ASP A 65 11.05 3.00 -11.92
C ASP A 65 11.68 2.23 -10.74
N THR A 66 12.98 2.40 -10.53
CA THR A 66 13.78 1.74 -9.49
C THR A 66 14.18 2.68 -8.35
N ASN A 67 13.62 3.90 -8.29
CA ASN A 67 13.89 4.82 -7.20
C ASN A 67 13.40 4.27 -5.86
N PHE A 68 13.95 4.73 -4.76
CA PHE A 68 13.45 4.37 -3.43
C PHE A 68 11.99 4.79 -3.25
N ASP A 69 11.64 6.02 -3.61
CA ASP A 69 10.26 6.50 -3.78
C ASP A 69 9.84 6.25 -5.23
N LEU A 70 9.33 5.05 -5.52
CA LEU A 70 8.95 4.62 -6.86
C LEU A 70 7.99 5.58 -7.55
N ASN A 71 8.28 5.95 -8.80
CA ASN A 71 7.27 6.46 -9.70
C ASN A 71 6.65 5.29 -10.47
N TYR A 72 5.34 5.29 -10.58
CA TYR A 72 4.61 4.28 -11.36
C TYR A 72 3.50 4.96 -12.15
N TYR A 73 3.36 4.56 -13.40
CA TYR A 73 2.47 5.27 -14.30
C TYR A 73 1.98 4.41 -15.47
N ARG A 74 0.85 4.84 -16.03
CA ARG A 74 0.24 4.27 -17.22
C ARG A 74 -0.78 5.24 -17.82
N LEU A 75 -1.21 4.98 -19.06
CA LEU A 75 -2.38 5.63 -19.61
C LEU A 75 -3.66 4.90 -19.19
N SER A 76 -4.71 5.68 -18.87
CA SER A 76 -6.05 5.15 -18.64
C SER A 76 -6.78 4.89 -19.96
N SER A 77 -7.90 4.14 -19.90
CA SER A 77 -8.80 3.97 -21.02
C SER A 77 -9.40 5.30 -21.52
N SER A 78 -9.50 6.31 -20.66
CA SER A 78 -9.93 7.67 -20.96
C SER A 78 -8.79 8.58 -21.46
N LYS A 79 -7.67 8.00 -21.90
CA LYS A 79 -6.54 8.71 -22.51
C LYS A 79 -5.82 9.69 -21.57
N ARG A 80 -5.82 9.43 -20.28
CA ARG A 80 -5.20 10.27 -19.25
C ARG A 80 -3.93 9.61 -18.73
N MET A 81 -2.88 10.39 -18.45
CA MET A 81 -1.74 9.90 -17.69
C MET A 81 -2.15 9.75 -16.22
N ILE A 82 -2.11 8.53 -15.72
CA ILE A 82 -2.19 8.21 -14.30
C ILE A 82 -0.75 8.06 -13.82
N PHE A 83 -0.33 8.90 -12.89
CA PHE A 83 1.03 8.92 -12.37
C PHE A 83 1.01 8.88 -10.85
N GLY A 84 1.58 7.84 -10.29
CA GLY A 84 1.78 7.65 -8.85
C GLY A 84 3.25 7.80 -8.49
N GLY A 85 3.48 8.18 -7.27
CA GLY A 85 4.81 8.41 -6.72
C GLY A 85 4.68 9.34 -5.52
N ALA A 86 5.81 9.76 -4.97
CA ALA A 86 5.84 10.60 -3.79
C ALA A 86 5.16 9.98 -2.55
N VAL A 87 5.98 9.48 -1.66
CA VAL A 87 5.52 9.11 -0.31
C VAL A 87 5.29 10.39 0.49
N GLY A 88 4.09 10.56 1.03
CA GLY A 88 3.71 11.65 1.91
C GLY A 88 3.69 11.20 3.37
N TYR A 89 3.77 12.19 4.28
CA TYR A 89 3.70 11.95 5.72
C TYR A 89 2.55 12.74 6.38
N SER A 90 1.73 13.42 5.58
CA SER A 90 0.58 14.16 6.05
C SER A 90 -0.41 14.44 4.92
N LEU A 91 -1.60 13.93 5.04
CA LEU A 91 -2.75 14.20 4.14
C LEU A 91 -3.19 15.67 4.13
N LYS A 92 -2.59 16.53 4.95
CA LYS A 92 -3.08 17.90 5.19
C LYS A 92 -2.72 18.91 4.09
N ASN A 93 -1.76 18.58 3.19
CA ASN A 93 -1.31 19.52 2.16
C ASN A 93 -1.47 18.94 0.75
N VAL A 94 -2.70 18.76 0.33
CA VAL A 94 -3.04 18.22 -1.00
C VAL A 94 -2.44 19.03 -2.14
N GLU A 95 -2.46 20.37 -2.04
CA GLU A 95 -1.94 21.24 -3.09
C GLU A 95 -0.41 21.15 -3.22
N GLY A 96 0.30 21.08 -2.10
CA GLY A 96 1.75 20.87 -2.10
C GLY A 96 2.14 19.50 -2.69
N LEU A 97 1.35 18.47 -2.40
CA LEU A 97 1.51 17.13 -2.95
C LEU A 97 1.25 17.09 -4.44
N LYS A 98 0.18 17.74 -4.90
CA LYS A 98 -0.14 17.90 -6.32
C LYS A 98 1.03 18.53 -7.09
N LYS A 99 1.56 19.64 -6.58
CA LYS A 99 2.73 20.32 -7.17
C LYS A 99 3.97 19.44 -7.18
N ARG A 100 4.20 18.68 -6.11
CA ARG A 100 5.36 17.77 -6.01
C ARG A 100 5.24 16.63 -7.01
N THR A 101 4.11 15.96 -7.06
CA THR A 101 3.88 14.84 -7.98
C THR A 101 3.88 15.31 -9.43
N LYS A 102 3.31 16.51 -9.72
CA LYS A 102 3.38 17.11 -11.04
C LYS A 102 4.84 17.38 -11.47
N ARG A 103 5.69 17.89 -10.58
CA ARG A 103 7.12 18.08 -10.90
C ARG A 103 7.84 16.75 -11.20
N GLN A 104 7.47 15.65 -10.54
CA GLN A 104 8.02 14.34 -10.85
C GLN A 104 7.55 13.86 -12.22
N LEU A 105 6.25 13.99 -12.50
CA LEU A 105 5.69 13.71 -13.83
C LEU A 105 6.40 14.50 -14.93
N ASP A 106 6.61 15.80 -14.72
CA ASP A 106 7.27 16.69 -15.70
C ASP A 106 8.75 16.34 -15.95
N LYS A 107 9.42 15.78 -14.96
CA LYS A 107 10.79 15.25 -15.12
C LYS A 107 10.81 13.99 -15.98
N VAL A 108 9.84 13.08 -15.79
CA VAL A 108 9.75 11.84 -16.55
C VAL A 108 9.22 12.11 -17.96
N TYR A 109 8.23 12.99 -18.07
CA TYR A 109 7.60 13.37 -19.33
C TYR A 109 7.53 14.87 -19.52
N PRO A 110 8.62 15.53 -19.98
CA PRO A 110 8.64 16.98 -20.25
C PRO A 110 7.55 17.44 -21.20
N GLN A 111 7.07 16.55 -22.07
CA GLN A 111 5.97 16.81 -23.01
C GLN A 111 4.66 17.16 -22.28
N LEU A 112 4.52 16.76 -21.02
CA LEU A 112 3.31 16.98 -20.22
C LEU A 112 3.35 18.23 -19.33
N VAL A 113 4.42 19.05 -19.39
CA VAL A 113 4.59 20.25 -18.55
C VAL A 113 3.37 21.18 -18.58
N ASN A 114 2.80 21.40 -19.75
CA ASN A 114 1.66 22.30 -19.94
C ASN A 114 0.29 21.63 -19.69
N HIS A 115 0.26 20.31 -19.42
CA HIS A 115 -0.99 19.58 -19.17
C HIS A 115 -1.41 19.74 -17.70
N LYS A 116 -2.72 19.96 -17.53
CA LYS A 116 -3.32 20.15 -16.20
C LYS A 116 -3.47 18.81 -15.48
N ILE A 117 -3.32 18.84 -14.17
CA ILE A 117 -3.75 17.76 -13.30
C ILE A 117 -5.20 18.03 -12.92
N GLU A 118 -6.11 17.16 -13.37
CA GLU A 118 -7.53 17.26 -13.04
C GLU A 118 -7.87 16.57 -11.74
N TYR A 119 -7.26 15.41 -11.49
CA TYR A 119 -7.58 14.64 -10.29
C TYR A 119 -6.31 14.35 -9.49
N ILE A 120 -6.46 14.32 -8.17
CA ILE A 120 -5.47 13.82 -7.22
C ILE A 120 -6.20 13.04 -6.14
N TRP A 121 -5.65 11.89 -5.77
CA TRP A 121 -6.12 11.14 -4.62
C TRP A 121 -4.93 10.44 -3.96
N GLY A 122 -5.14 10.00 -2.72
CA GLY A 122 -4.14 9.27 -1.96
C GLY A 122 -4.77 8.23 -1.05
N GLY A 123 -3.94 7.39 -0.49
CA GLY A 123 -4.31 6.39 0.47
C GLY A 123 -3.11 5.90 1.26
N LEU A 124 -3.39 5.14 2.32
CA LEU A 124 -2.35 4.54 3.13
C LEU A 124 -2.02 3.14 2.62
N ILE A 125 -0.74 2.86 2.50
CA ILE A 125 -0.20 1.51 2.39
C ILE A 125 0.49 1.13 3.69
N ALA A 126 0.47 -0.15 4.04
CA ALA A 126 1.22 -0.68 5.17
C ALA A 126 2.49 -1.34 4.67
N ILE A 127 3.61 -0.93 5.22
CA ILE A 127 4.94 -1.46 4.88
C ILE A 127 5.46 -2.24 6.09
N THR A 128 5.93 -3.46 5.88
CA THR A 128 6.70 -4.23 6.87
C THR A 128 8.20 -3.97 6.73
N VAL A 129 8.98 -4.22 7.76
CA VAL A 129 10.44 -3.99 7.73
C VAL A 129 11.11 -4.82 6.64
N ASN A 130 10.69 -6.08 6.44
CA ASN A 130 11.23 -6.99 5.43
C ASN A 130 10.48 -6.96 4.09
N ARG A 131 9.48 -6.09 3.94
CA ARG A 131 8.64 -5.93 2.74
C ARG A 131 7.77 -7.15 2.39
N VAL A 132 7.74 -8.19 3.21
CA VAL A 132 6.90 -9.38 3.02
C VAL A 132 5.54 -9.14 3.72
N PRO A 133 4.41 -9.57 3.13
CA PRO A 133 3.12 -9.52 3.82
C PRO A 133 3.14 -10.31 5.14
N ASP A 134 2.55 -9.73 6.19
CA ASP A 134 2.36 -10.38 7.48
C ASP A 134 0.94 -10.97 7.53
N ILE A 135 0.85 -12.29 7.46
CA ILE A 135 -0.40 -13.06 7.47
C ILE A 135 -0.28 -14.08 8.58
N GLY A 136 -1.29 -14.17 9.43
CA GLY A 136 -1.25 -15.09 10.56
C GLY A 136 -2.48 -15.06 11.44
N MET A 137 -2.32 -15.57 12.64
CA MET A 137 -3.33 -15.59 13.70
C MET A 137 -2.80 -14.86 14.93
N LEU A 138 -3.67 -14.11 15.61
CA LEU A 138 -3.35 -13.51 16.92
C LEU A 138 -3.61 -14.50 18.05
N ASN A 139 -4.72 -15.24 17.93
CA ASN A 139 -5.17 -16.32 18.80
C ASN A 139 -5.97 -17.27 17.93
N ASP A 140 -6.49 -18.33 18.51
CA ASP A 140 -7.20 -19.39 17.77
C ASP A 140 -8.40 -18.90 16.92
N ASN A 141 -8.81 -17.64 17.11
CA ASN A 141 -10.04 -17.11 16.53
C ASN A 141 -9.85 -15.84 15.68
N ILE A 142 -8.68 -15.19 15.72
CA ILE A 142 -8.46 -13.91 15.03
C ILE A 142 -7.36 -14.07 13.98
N TYR A 143 -7.77 -14.09 12.73
CA TYR A 143 -6.89 -14.09 11.57
C TYR A 143 -6.58 -12.67 11.13
N TYR A 144 -5.43 -12.45 10.54
CA TYR A 144 -5.09 -11.13 10.00
C TYR A 144 -4.24 -11.23 8.73
N ALA A 145 -4.34 -10.21 7.89
CA ALA A 145 -3.44 -9.99 6.76
C ALA A 145 -3.21 -8.49 6.58
N HIS A 146 -1.94 -8.09 6.61
CA HIS A 146 -1.55 -6.70 6.42
C HIS A 146 -0.11 -6.58 5.91
N GLY A 147 0.39 -5.34 5.74
CA GLY A 147 1.79 -5.10 5.43
C GLY A 147 2.18 -5.50 4.01
N PHE A 148 1.28 -5.33 3.04
CA PHE A 148 1.52 -5.71 1.64
C PHE A 148 2.58 -4.86 0.93
N SER A 149 3.12 -3.84 1.55
CA SER A 149 4.27 -3.05 1.09
C SER A 149 4.15 -2.51 -0.34
N GLY A 150 2.93 -2.15 -0.76
CA GLY A 150 2.61 -1.66 -2.11
C GLY A 150 2.15 -2.74 -3.10
N HIS A 151 2.28 -4.01 -2.78
CA HIS A 151 1.91 -5.14 -3.65
C HIS A 151 0.51 -5.72 -3.36
N GLY A 152 -0.35 -5.00 -2.64
CA GLY A 152 -1.64 -5.49 -2.16
C GLY A 152 -2.54 -6.02 -3.27
N VAL A 153 -2.61 -5.36 -4.44
CA VAL A 153 -3.46 -5.81 -5.55
C VAL A 153 -3.12 -7.25 -5.99
N ALA A 154 -1.84 -7.60 -6.02
CA ALA A 154 -1.41 -8.97 -6.38
C ALA A 154 -1.62 -9.98 -5.23
N PHE A 155 -1.37 -9.55 -3.97
CA PHE A 155 -1.31 -10.47 -2.84
C PHE A 155 -2.62 -10.67 -2.09
N THR A 156 -3.55 -9.73 -2.11
CA THR A 156 -4.80 -9.82 -1.32
C THR A 156 -5.67 -11.00 -1.70
N GLY A 157 -5.71 -11.40 -2.98
CA GLY A 157 -6.43 -12.59 -3.43
C GLY A 157 -5.88 -13.88 -2.79
N ILE A 158 -4.56 -14.04 -2.77
CA ILE A 158 -3.88 -15.18 -2.15
C ILE A 158 -4.05 -15.13 -0.62
N ALA A 159 -3.89 -13.96 -0.01
CA ALA A 159 -4.09 -13.78 1.42
C ALA A 159 -5.51 -14.15 1.85
N GLY A 160 -6.51 -13.71 1.09
CA GLY A 160 -7.91 -14.07 1.32
C GLY A 160 -8.15 -15.58 1.24
N LYS A 161 -7.54 -16.26 0.26
CA LYS A 161 -7.60 -17.73 0.14
C LYS A 161 -6.99 -18.39 1.38
N ILE A 162 -5.76 -18.03 1.77
CA ILE A 162 -5.08 -18.60 2.94
C ILE A 162 -5.90 -18.43 4.21
N ILE A 163 -6.43 -17.23 4.44
CA ILE A 163 -7.28 -16.94 5.61
C ILE A 163 -8.58 -17.77 5.57
N SER A 164 -9.27 -17.82 4.43
CA SER A 164 -10.53 -18.56 4.31
C SER A 164 -10.34 -20.06 4.53
N GLU A 165 -9.28 -20.64 3.98
CA GLU A 165 -8.92 -22.04 4.21
C GLU A 165 -8.56 -22.29 5.68
N GLY A 166 -7.82 -21.39 6.32
CA GLY A 166 -7.51 -21.43 7.74
C GLY A 166 -8.78 -21.37 8.62
N ILE A 167 -9.75 -20.53 8.23
CA ILE A 167 -11.03 -20.41 8.93
C ILE A 167 -11.85 -21.71 8.81
N VAL A 168 -11.89 -22.34 7.64
CA VAL A 168 -12.72 -23.52 7.39
C VAL A 168 -12.05 -24.79 7.93
N ASN A 169 -10.79 -24.98 7.62
CA ASN A 169 -10.06 -26.23 7.84
C ASN A 169 -9.15 -26.22 9.08
N GLY A 170 -9.05 -25.08 9.77
CA GLY A 170 -8.05 -24.86 10.80
C GLY A 170 -6.70 -24.48 10.21
N LYS A 171 -5.63 -24.71 10.94
CA LYS A 171 -4.28 -24.30 10.56
C LYS A 171 -3.78 -25.10 9.36
N THR A 172 -3.58 -24.41 8.23
CA THR A 172 -3.06 -24.99 6.98
C THR A 172 -1.55 -24.81 6.85
N SER A 173 -0.90 -25.59 5.98
CA SER A 173 0.53 -25.48 5.69
C SER A 173 0.94 -24.11 5.16
N GLU A 174 0.07 -23.50 4.35
CA GLU A 174 0.27 -22.17 3.79
C GLU A 174 0.23 -21.08 4.88
N LEU A 175 -0.75 -21.14 5.77
CA LEU A 175 -0.85 -20.23 6.91
C LEU A 175 0.36 -20.39 7.83
N GLU A 176 0.77 -21.62 8.15
CA GLU A 176 1.97 -21.89 8.93
C GLU A 176 3.26 -21.36 8.28
N ALA A 177 3.34 -21.42 6.96
CA ALA A 177 4.50 -20.89 6.23
C ALA A 177 4.64 -19.38 6.43
N PHE A 178 3.52 -18.63 6.37
CA PHE A 178 3.54 -17.19 6.65
C PHE A 178 3.81 -16.88 8.11
N GLU A 179 3.24 -17.61 9.06
CA GLU A 179 3.48 -17.42 10.50
C GLU A 179 4.95 -17.65 10.89
N LYS A 180 5.69 -18.47 10.16
CA LYS A 180 7.15 -18.69 10.38
C LYS A 180 8.00 -17.50 9.94
N ILE A 181 7.47 -16.59 9.11
CA ILE A 181 8.17 -15.38 8.70
C ILE A 181 8.22 -14.40 9.86
N LYS A 182 9.42 -14.13 10.37
CA LYS A 182 9.60 -13.22 11.51
C LYS A 182 9.51 -11.77 11.06
N HIS A 183 8.46 -11.08 11.48
CA HIS A 183 8.29 -9.65 11.30
C HIS A 183 8.79 -8.88 12.51
N LYS A 184 9.75 -7.98 12.30
CA LYS A 184 10.26 -7.09 13.35
C LYS A 184 9.32 -5.91 13.56
N ASN A 185 9.18 -5.48 14.80
CA ASN A 185 8.51 -4.23 15.11
C ASN A 185 9.34 -3.04 14.60
N PHE A 186 8.67 -1.99 14.13
CA PHE A 186 9.34 -0.74 13.81
C PHE A 186 9.90 -0.09 15.08
N PRO A 187 11.15 0.40 15.05
CA PRO A 187 11.76 1.08 16.17
C PRO A 187 10.94 2.29 16.63
N GLY A 188 10.83 2.50 17.93
CA GLY A 188 10.10 3.62 18.51
C GLY A 188 8.59 3.46 18.61
N GLY A 189 8.04 2.31 18.20
CA GLY A 189 6.62 2.02 18.30
C GLY A 189 5.75 3.05 17.57
N ARG A 190 4.49 3.21 18.02
CA ARG A 190 3.51 4.10 17.37
C ARG A 190 3.94 5.57 17.36
N LEU A 191 4.65 6.06 18.37
CA LEU A 191 4.98 7.48 18.52
C LEU A 191 6.18 7.92 17.65
N PHE A 192 7.22 7.09 17.56
CA PHE A 192 8.48 7.47 16.93
C PHE A 192 8.71 6.85 15.55
N ARG A 193 7.92 5.86 15.14
CA ARG A 193 8.08 5.22 13.82
C ARG A 193 7.97 6.23 12.65
N MET A 194 7.05 7.22 12.73
CA MET A 194 6.87 8.23 11.68
C MET A 194 8.06 9.20 11.59
N PRO A 195 8.54 9.84 12.68
CA PRO A 195 9.75 10.66 12.63
C PRO A 195 10.97 9.90 12.07
N LEU A 196 11.14 8.65 12.46
CA LEU A 196 12.24 7.81 11.97
C LEU A 196 12.11 7.55 10.46
N LEU A 197 10.92 7.23 9.97
CA LEU A 197 10.67 7.04 8.53
C LEU A 197 10.98 8.31 7.74
N VAL A 198 10.55 9.47 8.22
CA VAL A 198 10.84 10.78 7.57
C VAL A 198 12.34 10.97 7.41
N THR A 199 13.10 10.71 8.47
CA THR A 199 14.56 10.85 8.47
C THR A 199 15.23 9.89 7.49
N ILE A 200 14.85 8.59 7.52
CA ILE A 200 15.40 7.58 6.62
C ILE A 200 15.06 7.90 5.16
N SER A 201 13.81 8.26 4.88
CA SER A 201 13.39 8.59 3.51
C SER A 201 14.08 9.85 2.98
N ALA A 202 14.33 10.85 3.84
CA ALA A 202 15.10 12.03 3.43
C ALA A 202 16.55 11.67 3.07
N MET A 203 17.18 10.80 3.86
CA MET A 203 18.53 10.32 3.60
C MET A 203 18.61 9.49 2.32
N GLN A 204 17.67 8.57 2.09
CA GLN A 204 17.62 7.78 0.85
C GLN A 204 17.40 8.65 -0.39
N ARG A 205 16.52 9.64 -0.33
CA ARG A 205 16.34 10.59 -1.44
C ARG A 205 17.61 11.38 -1.77
N MET A 206 18.41 11.74 -0.76
CA MET A 206 19.70 12.36 -1.01
C MET A 206 20.66 11.38 -1.70
N MET A 207 20.67 10.11 -1.29
CA MET A 207 21.48 9.09 -1.96
C MET A 207 21.04 8.87 -3.41
N ASP A 208 19.74 8.82 -3.70
CA ASP A 208 19.21 8.71 -5.07
C ASP A 208 19.65 9.89 -5.97
N VAL A 209 19.76 11.11 -5.40
CA VAL A 209 20.22 12.30 -6.13
C VAL A 209 21.72 12.22 -6.47
N PHE A 210 22.52 11.63 -5.60
CA PHE A 210 23.98 11.53 -5.76
C PHE A 210 24.42 10.23 -6.44
N ASN A 211 23.48 9.35 -6.87
CA ASN A 211 23.78 8.05 -7.48
C ASN A 211 24.74 7.19 -6.63
N VAL A 212 24.61 7.19 -5.32
CA VAL A 212 25.39 6.40 -4.37
C VAL A 212 24.56 5.26 -3.81
#